data_16213b72c3842c29f79b3be605286caf
#
_entry.id   16213b72c3842c29f79b3be605286caf
#
_cell.length_a   1.000
_cell.length_b   1.000
_cell.length_c   1.000
_cell.angle_alpha   90.00
_cell.angle_beta   90.00
_cell.angle_gamma   90.00
#
_symmetry.space_group_name_H-M   'P 1'
#
loop_
_entity.id
_entity.type
_entity.pdbx_description
1 polymer ?
#
loop_
_entity_poly.entity_id
_entity_poly.type
_entity_poly.pdbx_seq_one_letter_code
_entity_poly.pdbx_strand_id
1 'polypeptide(L)'
;MWKMIGASLLLLAGQAYGSQAVGCKARLKAVDEQLVEAKAQKNGDRVAGLERAKRNIQAYCSDEGLYREQQQRVAKMQQEVDAYLSELQQARVAGRPDRVADKQGKLDASQLRLLEAERELLALQQLIGKS
;
A
#
# COMPACT_ATOMS: atom_id res chain seq x y z
N MET A 1 -19.47 53.42 -0.29
CA MET A 1 -18.58 52.47 -0.89
C MET A 1 -18.24 51.35 0.09
N TRP A 2 -19.00 50.31 0.08
CA TRP A 2 -18.68 49.14 0.91
C TRP A 2 -17.99 48.09 0.04
N LYS A 3 -16.71 47.86 0.33
CA LYS A 3 -15.97 46.74 -0.23
C LYS A 3 -16.32 45.50 0.60
N MET A 4 -17.10 44.60 0.03
CA MET A 4 -17.28 43.27 0.58
C MET A 4 -16.02 42.46 0.33
N ILE A 5 -15.28 42.17 1.41
CA ILE A 5 -14.18 41.27 1.40
C ILE A 5 -14.77 39.86 1.51
N GLY A 6 -14.82 39.15 0.39
CA GLY A 6 -15.21 37.76 0.38
C GLY A 6 -14.11 36.91 1.04
N ALA A 7 -14.40 36.42 2.22
CA ALA A 7 -13.60 35.40 2.89
C ALA A 7 -13.79 34.06 2.14
N SER A 8 -12.86 33.71 1.26
CA SER A 8 -12.79 32.38 0.68
C SER A 8 -12.35 31.41 1.76
N LEU A 9 -13.32 30.69 2.33
CA LEU A 9 -13.06 29.54 3.17
C LEU A 9 -12.47 28.43 2.26
N LEU A 10 -11.16 28.28 2.27
CA LEU A 10 -10.48 27.09 1.78
C LEU A 10 -10.84 25.94 2.74
N LEU A 11 -11.86 25.19 2.37
CA LEU A 11 -12.09 23.86 2.92
C LEU A 11 -10.90 22.99 2.54
N LEU A 12 -9.92 22.92 3.43
CA LEU A 12 -8.95 21.83 3.46
C LEU A 12 -9.76 20.57 3.76
N ALA A 13 -10.21 19.91 2.71
CA ALA A 13 -10.65 18.54 2.81
C ALA A 13 -9.43 17.74 3.27
N GLY A 14 -9.30 17.58 4.58
CA GLY A 14 -8.38 16.64 5.16
C GLY A 14 -8.72 15.31 4.57
N GLN A 15 -7.89 14.83 3.65
CA GLN A 15 -7.95 13.44 3.25
C GLN A 15 -7.58 12.65 4.49
N ALA A 16 -8.61 12.15 5.17
CA ALA A 16 -8.42 11.10 6.15
C ALA A 16 -7.76 9.95 5.38
N TYR A 17 -6.46 9.79 5.54
CA TYR A 17 -5.81 8.52 5.23
C TYR A 17 -6.43 7.51 6.19
N GLY A 18 -7.58 6.98 5.79
CA GLY A 18 -8.21 5.88 6.48
C GLY A 18 -7.18 4.76 6.57
N SER A 19 -6.94 4.23 7.78
CA SER A 19 -6.17 3.03 7.96
C SER A 19 -6.68 2.00 6.94
N GLN A 20 -5.84 1.57 6.00
CA GLN A 20 -6.22 0.54 5.06
C GLN A 20 -6.69 -0.67 5.85
N ALA A 21 -7.93 -1.09 5.61
CA ALA A 21 -8.45 -2.28 6.22
C ALA A 21 -7.60 -3.48 5.80
N VAL A 22 -7.05 -4.20 6.76
CA VAL A 22 -6.16 -5.35 6.55
C VAL A 22 -6.81 -6.63 7.05
N GLY A 23 -6.26 -7.76 6.64
CA GLY A 23 -6.70 -9.06 7.07
C GLY A 23 -7.62 -9.77 6.07
N CYS A 24 -7.97 -11.00 6.41
CA CYS A 24 -8.77 -11.87 5.54
C CYS A 24 -10.18 -11.34 5.31
N LYS A 25 -10.81 -10.75 6.32
CA LYS A 25 -12.13 -10.12 6.19
C LYS A 25 -12.10 -8.95 5.21
N ALA A 26 -11.08 -8.10 5.28
CA ALA A 26 -10.93 -6.97 4.37
C ALA A 26 -10.69 -7.44 2.92
N ARG A 27 -9.88 -8.48 2.73
CA ARG A 27 -9.67 -9.10 1.42
C ARG A 27 -10.96 -9.67 0.84
N LEU A 28 -11.73 -10.37 1.67
CA LEU A 28 -13.00 -10.96 1.26
C LEU A 28 -14.01 -9.87 0.85
N LYS A 29 -14.12 -8.82 1.65
CA LYS A 29 -14.97 -7.66 1.35
C LYS A 29 -14.58 -7.01 0.02
N ALA A 30 -13.29 -6.78 -0.23
CA ALA A 30 -12.81 -6.20 -1.48
C ALA A 30 -13.16 -7.07 -2.70
N VAL A 31 -13.05 -8.39 -2.59
CA VAL A 31 -13.47 -9.31 -3.65
C VAL A 31 -14.98 -9.27 -3.86
N ASP A 32 -15.78 -9.23 -2.80
CA ASP A 32 -17.24 -9.14 -2.90
C ASP A 32 -17.69 -7.84 -3.58
N GLU A 33 -17.06 -6.72 -3.28
CA GLU A 33 -17.32 -5.42 -3.94
C GLU A 33 -16.99 -5.48 -5.44
N GLN A 34 -15.85 -6.08 -5.79
CA GLN A 34 -15.47 -6.28 -7.18
C GLN A 34 -16.41 -7.25 -7.93
N LEU A 35 -16.93 -8.26 -7.24
CA LEU A 35 -17.93 -9.18 -7.80
C LEU A 35 -19.23 -8.46 -8.16
N VAL A 36 -19.71 -7.58 -7.29
CA VAL A 36 -20.89 -6.75 -7.55
C VAL A 36 -20.68 -5.93 -8.82
N GLU A 37 -19.54 -5.29 -8.95
CA GLU A 37 -19.18 -4.49 -10.12
C GLU A 37 -19.06 -5.34 -11.39
N ALA A 38 -18.34 -6.47 -11.33
CA ALA A 38 -18.15 -7.37 -12.47
C ALA A 38 -19.47 -7.97 -12.97
N LYS A 39 -20.39 -8.31 -12.07
CA LYS A 39 -21.74 -8.77 -12.40
C LYS A 39 -22.57 -7.67 -13.06
N ALA A 40 -22.49 -6.44 -12.57
CA ALA A 40 -23.16 -5.28 -13.17
C ALA A 40 -22.66 -5.00 -14.60
N GLN A 41 -21.36 -5.20 -14.84
CA GLN A 41 -20.74 -5.06 -16.17
C GLN A 41 -20.95 -6.29 -17.07
N LYS A 42 -21.59 -7.35 -16.59
CA LYS A 42 -21.79 -8.63 -17.31
C LYS A 42 -20.48 -9.25 -17.81
N ASN A 43 -19.38 -9.06 -17.07
CA ASN A 43 -18.07 -9.62 -17.40
C ASN A 43 -17.92 -11.01 -16.75
N GLY A 44 -18.35 -12.05 -17.45
CA GLY A 44 -18.37 -13.43 -16.96
C GLY A 44 -16.99 -13.98 -16.60
N ASP A 45 -15.95 -13.65 -17.36
CA ASP A 45 -14.60 -14.11 -17.09
C ASP A 45 -14.04 -13.49 -15.79
N ARG A 46 -14.29 -12.21 -15.59
CA ARG A 46 -13.91 -11.51 -14.36
C ARG A 46 -14.67 -12.05 -13.15
N VAL A 47 -15.99 -12.32 -13.29
CA VAL A 47 -16.79 -12.95 -12.24
C VAL A 47 -16.23 -14.30 -11.85
N ALA A 48 -15.93 -15.17 -12.81
CA ALA A 48 -15.37 -16.51 -12.55
C ALA A 48 -14.02 -16.43 -11.81
N GLY A 49 -13.14 -15.52 -12.21
CA GLY A 49 -11.84 -15.29 -11.56
C GLY A 49 -11.99 -14.79 -10.12
N LEU A 50 -12.90 -13.84 -9.88
CA LEU A 50 -13.17 -13.28 -8.56
C LEU A 50 -13.84 -14.31 -7.62
N GLU A 51 -14.75 -15.14 -8.12
CA GLU A 51 -15.34 -16.22 -7.33
C GLU A 51 -14.29 -17.28 -6.92
N ARG A 52 -13.34 -17.56 -7.80
CA ARG A 52 -12.20 -18.42 -7.45
C ARG A 52 -11.34 -17.78 -6.37
N ALA A 53 -11.02 -16.50 -6.49
CA ALA A 53 -10.28 -15.76 -5.47
C ALA A 53 -11.03 -15.77 -4.13
N LYS A 54 -12.34 -15.56 -4.13
CA LYS A 54 -13.18 -15.65 -2.93
C LYS A 54 -13.08 -17.00 -2.26
N ARG A 55 -13.23 -18.10 -3.02
CA ARG A 55 -13.09 -19.45 -2.47
C ARG A 55 -11.70 -19.69 -1.86
N ASN A 56 -10.65 -19.21 -2.50
CA ASN A 56 -9.28 -19.34 -1.99
C ASN A 56 -9.09 -18.57 -0.67
N ILE A 57 -9.63 -17.38 -0.56
CA ILE A 57 -9.60 -16.60 0.68
C ILE A 57 -10.32 -17.35 1.80
N GLN A 58 -11.52 -17.83 1.52
CA GLN A 58 -12.32 -18.56 2.50
C GLN A 58 -11.66 -19.87 2.97
N ALA A 59 -10.96 -20.56 2.08
CA ALA A 59 -10.34 -21.85 2.37
C ALA A 59 -8.97 -21.75 3.02
N TYR A 60 -8.16 -20.77 2.65
CA TYR A 60 -6.72 -20.75 2.96
C TYR A 60 -6.21 -19.48 3.62
N CYS A 61 -6.99 -18.39 3.67
CA CYS A 61 -6.52 -17.16 4.29
C CYS A 61 -6.53 -17.28 5.81
N SER A 62 -5.44 -16.86 6.44
CA SER A 62 -5.38 -16.59 7.88
C SER A 62 -4.68 -15.28 8.15
N ASP A 63 -5.10 -14.54 9.16
CA ASP A 63 -4.51 -13.27 9.51
C ASP A 63 -3.04 -13.43 9.94
N GLU A 64 -2.73 -14.52 10.65
CA GLU A 64 -1.36 -14.89 11.03
C GLU A 64 -0.50 -15.23 9.80
N GLY A 65 -1.06 -15.87 8.79
CA GLY A 65 -0.40 -16.12 7.51
C GLY A 65 -0.06 -14.83 6.80
N LEU A 66 -1.02 -13.90 6.73
CA LEU A 66 -0.82 -12.56 6.16
C LEU A 66 0.26 -11.77 6.91
N TYR A 67 0.27 -11.86 8.23
CA TYR A 67 1.29 -11.22 9.06
C TYR A 67 2.70 -11.73 8.73
N ARG A 68 2.88 -13.04 8.63
CA ARG A 68 4.18 -13.65 8.26
C ARG A 68 4.62 -13.24 6.85
N GLU A 69 3.71 -13.24 5.89
CA GLU A 69 4.00 -12.77 4.53
C GLU A 69 4.43 -11.31 4.53
N GLN A 70 3.74 -10.47 5.31
CA GLN A 70 4.06 -9.05 5.40
C GLN A 70 5.41 -8.81 6.08
N GLN A 71 5.77 -9.60 7.10
CA GLN A 71 7.12 -9.54 7.69
C GLN A 71 8.21 -9.81 6.64
N GLN A 72 8.02 -10.81 5.80
CA GLN A 72 8.97 -11.11 4.71
C GLN A 72 9.03 -9.98 3.68
N ARG A 73 7.89 -9.38 3.37
CA ARG A 73 7.82 -8.22 2.45
C ARG A 73 8.58 -7.02 3.01
N VAL A 74 8.38 -6.69 4.27
CA VAL A 74 9.11 -5.60 4.95
C VAL A 74 10.63 -5.87 4.93
N ALA A 75 11.05 -7.08 5.26
CA ALA A 75 12.46 -7.45 5.23
C ALA A 75 13.08 -7.28 3.83
N LYS A 76 12.35 -7.71 2.78
CA LYS A 76 12.78 -7.55 1.39
C LYS A 76 12.87 -6.07 0.98
N MET A 77 11.89 -5.26 1.37
CA MET A 77 11.90 -3.82 1.07
C MET A 77 13.01 -3.08 1.83
N GLN A 78 13.35 -3.50 3.03
CA GLN A 78 14.50 -2.98 3.77
C GLN A 78 15.81 -3.26 3.04
N GLN A 79 15.98 -4.48 2.49
CA GLN A 79 17.15 -4.81 1.68
C GLN A 79 17.22 -3.95 0.42
N GLU A 80 16.09 -3.64 -0.22
CA GLU A 80 16.03 -2.75 -1.38
C GLU A 80 16.46 -1.32 -1.01
N VAL A 81 16.02 -0.79 0.12
CA VAL A 81 16.45 0.52 0.63
C VAL A 81 17.96 0.52 0.87
N ASP A 82 18.50 -0.50 1.52
CA ASP A 82 19.93 -0.62 1.80
C ASP A 82 20.75 -0.69 0.50
N ALA A 83 20.25 -1.38 -0.53
CA ALA A 83 20.89 -1.45 -1.83
C ALA A 83 20.94 -0.07 -2.51
N TYR A 84 19.84 0.68 -2.52
CA TYR A 84 19.83 2.03 -3.09
C TYR A 84 20.69 3.03 -2.30
N LEU A 85 20.77 2.90 -0.98
CA LEU A 85 21.72 3.68 -0.17
C LEU A 85 23.16 3.43 -0.59
N SER A 86 23.53 2.17 -0.78
CA SER A 86 24.87 1.78 -1.23
C SER A 86 25.16 2.32 -2.63
N GLU A 87 24.22 2.16 -3.57
CA GLU A 87 24.37 2.65 -4.95
C GLU A 87 24.46 4.19 -4.99
N LEU A 88 23.69 4.89 -4.17
CA LEU A 88 23.77 6.35 -4.04
C LEU A 88 25.15 6.79 -3.56
N GLN A 89 25.68 6.11 -2.55
CA GLN A 89 27.02 6.39 -2.04
C GLN A 89 28.10 6.17 -3.10
N GLN A 90 28.01 5.09 -3.85
CA GLN A 90 28.92 4.80 -4.97
C GLN A 90 28.84 5.90 -6.05
N ALA A 91 27.64 6.36 -6.40
CA ALA A 91 27.46 7.44 -7.37
C ALA A 91 28.07 8.77 -6.88
N ARG A 92 27.96 9.07 -5.60
CA ARG A 92 28.57 10.25 -4.98
C ARG A 92 30.09 10.20 -5.01
N VAL A 93 30.68 9.07 -4.62
CA VAL A 93 32.14 8.85 -4.66
C VAL A 93 32.67 8.92 -6.08
N ALA A 94 31.93 8.40 -7.07
CA ALA A 94 32.29 8.45 -8.48
C ALA A 94 32.12 9.85 -9.11
N GLY A 95 31.51 10.81 -8.39
CA GLY A 95 31.30 12.18 -8.89
C GLY A 95 30.36 12.26 -10.09
N ARG A 96 29.30 11.45 -10.12
CA ARG A 96 28.32 11.37 -11.23
C ARG A 96 26.96 11.95 -10.83
N PRO A 97 26.73 13.28 -11.05
CA PRO A 97 25.51 13.96 -10.60
C PRO A 97 24.22 13.38 -11.17
N ASP A 98 24.23 12.92 -12.43
CA ASP A 98 23.11 12.27 -13.10
C ASP A 98 22.69 10.98 -12.39
N ARG A 99 23.66 10.16 -12.00
CA ARG A 99 23.42 8.94 -11.23
C ARG A 99 23.01 9.20 -9.80
N VAL A 100 23.57 10.22 -9.17
CA VAL A 100 23.16 10.65 -7.82
C VAL A 100 21.69 11.00 -7.80
N ALA A 101 21.20 11.79 -8.74
CA ALA A 101 19.80 12.16 -8.86
C ALA A 101 18.88 10.94 -9.08
N ASP A 102 19.26 10.03 -9.99
CA ASP A 102 18.52 8.79 -10.24
C ASP A 102 18.44 7.91 -9.01
N LYS A 103 19.56 7.67 -8.34
CA LYS A 103 19.60 6.81 -7.14
C LYS A 103 18.88 7.42 -5.96
N GLN A 104 18.94 8.74 -5.79
CA GLN A 104 18.18 9.45 -4.77
C GLN A 104 16.67 9.27 -4.99
N GLY A 105 16.19 9.43 -6.22
CA GLY A 105 14.77 9.22 -6.54
C GLY A 105 14.31 7.78 -6.26
N LYS A 106 15.12 6.79 -6.60
CA LYS A 106 14.83 5.37 -6.29
C LYS A 106 14.82 5.09 -4.80
N LEU A 107 15.77 5.67 -4.06
CA LEU A 107 15.83 5.56 -2.61
C LEU A 107 14.58 6.14 -1.96
N ASP A 108 14.19 7.36 -2.35
CA ASP A 108 13.00 8.03 -1.79
C ASP A 108 11.73 7.18 -2.04
N ALA A 109 11.57 6.67 -3.25
CA ALA A 109 10.45 5.81 -3.60
C ALA A 109 10.45 4.48 -2.80
N SER A 110 11.61 3.87 -2.62
CA SER A 110 11.74 2.63 -1.85
C SER A 110 11.46 2.83 -0.36
N GLN A 111 11.89 3.96 0.21
CA GLN A 111 11.58 4.33 1.59
C GLN A 111 10.08 4.52 1.82
N LEU A 112 9.37 5.14 0.89
CA LEU A 112 7.91 5.28 0.97
C LEU A 112 7.21 3.91 0.93
N ARG A 113 7.63 3.02 0.03
CA ARG A 113 7.08 1.65 -0.03
C ARG A 113 7.35 0.86 1.25
N LEU A 114 8.54 1.01 1.83
CA LEU A 114 8.87 0.39 3.11
C LEU A 114 7.96 0.91 4.22
N LEU A 115 7.78 2.21 4.32
CA LEU A 115 6.90 2.82 5.33
C LEU A 115 5.45 2.33 5.22
N GLU A 116 4.94 2.20 4.01
CA GLU A 116 3.59 1.65 3.77
C GLU A 116 3.51 0.18 4.21
N ALA A 117 4.51 -0.62 3.87
CA ALA A 117 4.58 -2.02 4.26
C ALA A 117 4.68 -2.22 5.78
N GLU A 118 5.42 -1.36 6.46
CA GLU A 118 5.53 -1.36 7.93
C GLU A 118 4.21 -0.97 8.61
N ARG A 119 3.48 -0.01 8.05
CA ARG A 119 2.13 0.35 8.53
C ARG A 119 1.15 -0.80 8.39
N GLU A 120 1.18 -1.49 7.27
CA GLU A 120 0.34 -2.67 7.05
C GLU A 120 0.71 -3.80 8.02
N LEU A 121 2.00 -4.01 8.26
CA LEU A 121 2.47 -4.99 9.23
C LEU A 121 1.95 -4.69 10.64
N LEU A 122 2.04 -3.43 11.05
CA LEU A 122 1.53 -2.98 12.35
C LEU A 122 0.01 -3.19 12.46
N ALA A 123 -0.74 -2.87 11.41
CA ALA A 123 -2.18 -3.07 11.37
C ALA A 123 -2.56 -4.55 11.49
N LEU A 124 -1.83 -5.44 10.82
CA LEU A 124 -2.01 -6.91 10.94
C LEU A 124 -1.67 -7.40 12.35
N GLN A 125 -0.60 -6.89 12.95
CA GLN A 125 -0.23 -7.22 14.32
C GLN A 125 -1.31 -6.82 15.32
N GLN A 126 -1.88 -5.64 15.17
CA GLN A 126 -2.98 -5.16 16.01
C GLN A 126 -4.25 -6.00 15.83
N LEU A 127 -4.53 -6.42 14.60
CA LEU A 127 -5.68 -7.27 14.30
C LEU A 127 -5.56 -8.64 15.01
N ILE A 128 -4.40 -9.27 14.95
CA ILE A 128 -4.11 -10.55 15.60
C ILE A 128 -4.19 -10.41 17.13
N GLY A 129 -3.66 -9.32 17.68
CA GLY A 129 -3.65 -9.07 19.13
C GLY A 129 -5.03 -8.83 19.75
N LYS A 130 -6.07 -8.58 18.93
CA LYS A 130 -7.47 -8.36 19.37
C LYS A 130 -8.34 -9.62 19.29
N SER A 131 -7.85 -10.68 18.70
CA SER A 131 -8.57 -11.95 18.53
C SER A 131 -8.37 -12.89 19.71
#